data_53bdb27d8deb84c7e2ceac1fb70e09bc
#
_entry.id   53bdb27d8deb84c7e2ceac1fb70e09bc
#
_cell.length_a   1.000
_cell.length_b   1.000
_cell.length_c   1.000
_cell.angle_alpha   90.00
_cell.angle_beta   90.00
_cell.angle_gamma   90.00
#
_symmetry.space_group_name_H-M   'P 1'
#
loop_
_entity.id
_entity.type
_entity.pdbx_description
1 polymer ?
#
loop_
_entity_poly.entity_id
_entity_poly.type
_entity_poly.pdbx_seq_one_letter_code
_entity_poly.pdbx_strand_id
1 'polypeptide(L)'
;MTKNLIFAATLLGFATLTFVPQIKGASPQKIPPTKPDKKTTHAQLTSTFFAGPIPRMKIQISQDQRDRLQKDERNYVEASLTESTLAGPVVYQKVFIKLKGSAGSFQHLDAKPGMTVSFEKNKESSRFHGMQKIHLNNGAQDGTYLNELIAGEMARKIGVPASRCTHAFVEINGRDLGLYVVKEAFTHDFLGAFFKNTDGDLYDGGFCAEVNENTEKDQGDPKDKVAIKELIAACQEPDNAKRWDRLGKILDINKFIDFTIMEVFLVHWDGYNNNRNNYRFYYDPSTGKFSFFLHGMDQLFGEENWPVIRGFDTLVGGAVIRCPQGQALYRTRLDALYQTLLIKEDWGARISAEGRRVRDALATTDPNAAKAYEGQINEAKGRVARRIGAIGRQLGVPIKPVVFDAKGALIVCLVWVFQ
;
A
#
# COMPACT_ATOMS: atom_id res chain seq x y z
N MET A 1 -77.41 23.36 24.67
CA MET A 1 -76.73 24.55 25.26
C MET A 1 -75.25 24.23 25.30
N THR A 2 -74.49 24.83 24.45
CA THR A 2 -73.25 25.55 24.72
C THR A 2 -72.49 25.75 23.42
N LYS A 3 -72.02 26.93 23.24
CA LYS A 3 -71.62 27.65 22.05
C LYS A 3 -70.30 27.22 21.42
N ASN A 4 -70.28 27.13 20.11
CA ASN A 4 -69.09 27.15 19.30
C ASN A 4 -68.42 28.53 19.28
N LEU A 5 -67.11 28.58 19.49
CA LEU A 5 -66.26 29.72 19.18
C LEU A 5 -65.33 29.32 18.03
N ILE A 6 -65.51 30.00 16.91
CA ILE A 6 -64.63 29.94 15.74
C ILE A 6 -63.57 31.04 15.92
N PHE A 7 -62.27 30.63 15.91
CA PHE A 7 -61.15 31.59 15.77
C PHE A 7 -60.65 31.57 14.31
N ALA A 8 -60.82 32.72 13.67
CA ALA A 8 -60.25 32.98 12.36
C ALA A 8 -58.77 33.48 12.58
N ALA A 9 -57.82 32.77 12.03
CA ALA A 9 -56.45 33.21 11.96
C ALA A 9 -56.15 33.81 10.60
N THR A 10 -55.86 35.10 10.58
CA THR A 10 -55.47 35.89 9.41
C THR A 10 -54.00 35.62 9.10
N LEU A 11 -53.70 35.02 7.92
CA LEU A 11 -52.34 34.88 7.41
C LEU A 11 -51.91 36.20 6.76
N LEU A 12 -50.94 36.90 7.38
CA LEU A 12 -50.20 37.96 6.73
C LEU A 12 -48.96 37.31 6.01
N GLY A 13 -48.99 37.31 4.69
CA GLY A 13 -47.86 36.92 3.87
C GLY A 13 -46.81 38.03 3.83
N PHE A 14 -45.64 37.79 4.36
CA PHE A 14 -44.44 38.58 4.09
C PHE A 14 -43.68 37.97 2.92
N ALA A 15 -43.74 38.62 1.76
CA ALA A 15 -42.88 38.30 0.63
C ALA A 15 -41.49 38.98 0.86
N THR A 16 -40.50 38.23 1.27
CA THR A 16 -39.11 38.68 1.25
C THR A 16 -38.54 38.50 -0.14
N LEU A 17 -38.37 39.57 -0.89
CA LEU A 17 -37.56 39.59 -2.11
C LEU A 17 -36.09 39.40 -1.71
N THR A 18 -35.54 38.19 -1.96
CA THR A 18 -34.09 37.99 -1.87
C THR A 18 -33.46 38.47 -3.18
N PHE A 19 -32.76 39.59 -3.08
CA PHE A 19 -31.91 40.13 -4.13
C PHE A 19 -30.67 39.25 -4.26
N VAL A 20 -30.57 38.44 -5.33
CA VAL A 20 -29.39 37.67 -5.70
C VAL A 20 -28.52 38.56 -6.57
N PRO A 21 -27.35 39.03 -6.12
CA PRO A 21 -26.45 39.78 -6.97
C PRO A 21 -25.89 38.86 -8.05
N GLN A 22 -26.10 39.20 -9.30
CA GLN A 22 -25.38 38.57 -10.43
C GLN A 22 -23.91 38.87 -10.32
N ILE A 23 -23.11 37.87 -9.93
CA ILE A 23 -21.67 37.92 -10.03
C ILE A 23 -21.29 37.78 -11.52
N LYS A 24 -20.88 38.88 -12.17
CA LYS A 24 -20.27 38.86 -13.49
C LYS A 24 -19.07 37.93 -13.43
N GLY A 25 -19.03 36.95 -14.36
CA GLY A 25 -17.98 35.96 -14.47
C GLY A 25 -16.58 36.62 -14.52
N ALA A 26 -15.81 36.41 -13.49
CA ALA A 26 -14.38 36.65 -13.52
C ALA A 26 -13.75 35.56 -14.39
N SER A 27 -13.02 35.96 -15.41
CA SER A 27 -12.16 35.05 -16.20
C SER A 27 -11.22 34.30 -15.26
N PRO A 28 -11.01 32.99 -15.47
CA PRO A 28 -10.10 32.24 -14.61
C PRO A 28 -8.69 32.84 -14.69
N GLN A 29 -8.26 33.48 -13.63
CA GLN A 29 -6.86 33.86 -13.49
C GLN A 29 -6.05 32.57 -13.42
N LYS A 30 -5.11 32.40 -14.36
CA LYS A 30 -4.06 31.38 -14.28
C LYS A 30 -3.23 31.70 -13.04
N ILE A 31 -3.54 31.03 -11.92
CA ILE A 31 -2.64 31.03 -10.76
C ILE A 31 -1.43 30.19 -11.21
N PRO A 32 -0.22 30.79 -11.28
CA PRO A 32 0.96 30.00 -11.58
C PRO A 32 1.11 28.95 -10.47
N PRO A 33 1.57 27.71 -10.79
CA PRO A 33 1.83 26.70 -9.79
C PRO A 33 2.74 27.33 -8.74
N THR A 34 2.28 27.43 -7.49
CA THR A 34 3.09 27.90 -6.37
C THR A 34 4.29 26.96 -6.28
N LYS A 35 5.48 27.48 -6.60
CA LYS A 35 6.73 26.78 -6.32
C LYS A 35 6.69 26.44 -4.82
N PRO A 36 6.90 25.17 -4.45
CA PRO A 36 6.93 24.82 -3.03
C PRO A 36 7.93 25.72 -2.32
N ASP A 37 7.53 26.21 -1.16
CA ASP A 37 8.40 27.00 -0.30
C ASP A 37 9.73 26.26 -0.14
N LYS A 38 10.88 26.93 -0.23
CA LYS A 38 12.23 26.33 -0.23
C LYS A 38 12.53 25.41 0.98
N LYS A 39 11.59 25.26 1.90
CA LYS A 39 11.67 24.44 3.11
C LYS A 39 10.91 23.09 3.04
N THR A 40 10.02 22.86 2.06
CA THR A 40 9.24 21.63 2.00
C THR A 40 10.06 20.50 1.38
N THR A 41 10.32 19.44 2.15
CA THR A 41 11.11 18.28 1.68
C THR A 41 10.30 17.37 0.76
N HIS A 42 10.98 16.55 -0.07
CA HIS A 42 10.32 15.52 -0.88
C HIS A 42 9.46 14.59 -0.02
N ALA A 43 9.94 14.19 1.15
CA ALA A 43 9.20 13.34 2.09
C ALA A 43 7.88 13.97 2.56
N GLN A 44 7.87 15.30 2.81
CA GLN A 44 6.65 16.03 3.19
C GLN A 44 5.66 16.10 2.03
N LEU A 45 6.13 16.41 0.81
CA LEU A 45 5.27 16.42 -0.38
C LEU A 45 4.63 15.05 -0.61
N THR A 46 5.42 13.99 -0.50
CA THR A 46 4.94 12.61 -0.65
C THR A 46 3.91 12.26 0.43
N SER A 47 4.16 12.62 1.69
CA SER A 47 3.21 12.38 2.79
C SER A 47 1.89 13.12 2.58
N THR A 48 1.95 14.37 2.12
CA THR A 48 0.76 15.18 1.80
C THR A 48 -0.05 14.55 0.68
N PHE A 49 0.60 14.02 -0.37
CA PHE A 49 -0.08 13.33 -1.47
C PHE A 49 -0.84 12.09 -0.98
N PHE A 50 -0.19 11.20 -0.21
CA PHE A 50 -0.83 9.98 0.27
C PHE A 50 -1.97 10.23 1.28
N ALA A 51 -1.96 11.35 1.99
CA ALA A 51 -3.04 11.78 2.88
C ALA A 51 -4.12 12.62 2.17
N GLY A 52 -3.85 13.07 0.94
CA GLY A 52 -4.69 13.98 0.17
C GLY A 52 -5.91 13.34 -0.47
N PRO A 53 -6.72 14.10 -1.21
CA PRO A 53 -7.87 13.59 -1.94
C PRO A 53 -7.45 12.60 -3.04
N ILE A 54 -8.38 11.76 -3.50
CA ILE A 54 -8.15 10.83 -4.62
C ILE A 54 -8.12 11.63 -5.92
N PRO A 55 -6.96 11.73 -6.62
CA PRO A 55 -6.84 12.51 -7.84
C PRO A 55 -7.40 11.77 -9.06
N ARG A 56 -7.61 12.53 -10.14
CA ARG A 56 -7.76 12.01 -11.50
C ARG A 56 -6.46 12.21 -12.25
N MET A 57 -5.99 11.15 -12.89
CA MET A 57 -4.74 11.11 -13.65
C MET A 57 -5.04 10.79 -15.11
N LYS A 58 -4.70 11.70 -16.02
CA LYS A 58 -4.82 11.49 -17.46
C LYS A 58 -3.44 11.27 -18.07
N ILE A 59 -3.25 10.13 -18.69
CA ILE A 59 -2.01 9.75 -19.37
C ILE A 59 -2.24 9.92 -20.87
N GLN A 60 -1.35 10.64 -21.53
CA GLN A 60 -1.37 10.84 -22.98
C GLN A 60 -0.12 10.21 -23.60
N ILE A 61 -0.34 9.32 -24.55
CA ILE A 61 0.70 8.60 -25.29
C ILE A 61 0.48 8.89 -26.77
N SER A 62 1.52 9.33 -27.51
CA SER A 62 1.44 9.48 -28.97
C SER A 62 1.23 8.13 -29.66
N GLN A 63 0.75 8.12 -30.91
CA GLN A 63 0.54 6.87 -31.63
C GLN A 63 1.84 6.06 -31.79
N ASP A 64 2.96 6.72 -32.13
CA ASP A 64 4.28 6.07 -32.21
C ASP A 64 4.69 5.41 -30.89
N GLN A 65 4.52 6.09 -29.75
CA GLN A 65 4.85 5.55 -28.44
C GLN A 65 3.89 4.42 -28.02
N ARG A 66 2.62 4.51 -28.45
CA ARG A 66 1.65 3.42 -28.24
C ARG A 66 2.04 2.15 -29.00
N ASP A 67 2.41 2.28 -30.27
CA ASP A 67 2.85 1.16 -31.10
C ASP A 67 4.11 0.50 -30.53
N ARG A 68 5.05 1.32 -30.03
CA ARG A 68 6.26 0.84 -29.34
C ARG A 68 5.91 0.09 -28.05
N LEU A 69 5.00 0.64 -27.24
CA LEU A 69 4.58 0.01 -26.00
C LEU A 69 3.82 -1.32 -26.27
N GLN A 70 3.00 -1.39 -27.30
CA GLN A 70 2.33 -2.64 -27.69
C GLN A 70 3.30 -3.70 -28.20
N LYS A 71 4.41 -3.29 -28.86
CA LYS A 71 5.45 -4.20 -29.34
C LYS A 71 6.30 -4.75 -28.19
N ASP A 72 6.59 -3.92 -27.19
CA ASP A 72 7.33 -4.32 -26.00
C ASP A 72 6.76 -3.60 -24.75
N GLU A 73 5.83 -4.25 -24.10
CA GLU A 73 5.07 -3.70 -22.97
C GLU A 73 5.92 -3.50 -21.70
N ARG A 74 7.13 -4.10 -21.65
CA ARG A 74 8.06 -4.00 -20.52
C ARG A 74 9.06 -2.86 -20.68
N ASN A 75 9.19 -2.29 -21.87
CA ASN A 75 10.04 -1.14 -22.10
C ASN A 75 9.31 0.18 -21.88
N TYR A 76 10.07 1.16 -21.39
CA TYR A 76 9.55 2.49 -21.17
C TYR A 76 9.31 3.24 -22.47
N VAL A 77 8.15 3.89 -22.58
CA VAL A 77 7.81 4.84 -23.64
C VAL A 77 7.51 6.21 -23.03
N GLU A 78 7.73 7.27 -23.82
CA GLU A 78 7.43 8.64 -23.42
C GLU A 78 5.92 8.89 -23.40
N ALA A 79 5.46 9.63 -22.39
CA ALA A 79 4.08 10.04 -22.20
C ALA A 79 4.02 11.39 -21.49
N SER A 80 2.85 11.98 -21.39
CA SER A 80 2.56 13.01 -20.38
C SER A 80 1.52 12.54 -19.39
N LEU A 81 1.57 13.07 -18.17
CA LEU A 81 0.59 12.82 -17.13
C LEU A 81 0.00 14.15 -16.67
N THR A 82 -1.31 14.26 -16.68
CA THR A 82 -2.04 15.40 -16.12
C THR A 82 -2.77 14.94 -14.86
N GLU A 83 -2.46 15.54 -13.72
CA GLU A 83 -3.15 15.36 -12.46
C GLU A 83 -4.19 16.47 -12.26
N SER A 84 -5.43 16.11 -11.96
CA SER A 84 -6.46 17.08 -11.55
C SER A 84 -6.35 17.31 -10.05
N THR A 85 -6.00 18.54 -9.64
CA THR A 85 -5.94 18.95 -8.25
C THR A 85 -6.99 20.00 -7.94
N LEU A 86 -7.22 20.32 -6.65
CA LEU A 86 -8.14 21.37 -6.23
C LEU A 86 -7.70 22.77 -6.75
N ALA A 87 -6.40 22.97 -6.96
CA ALA A 87 -5.84 24.22 -7.49
C ALA A 87 -5.86 24.28 -9.03
N GLY A 88 -6.35 23.23 -9.71
CA GLY A 88 -6.36 23.07 -11.15
C GLY A 88 -5.44 21.94 -11.63
N PRO A 89 -5.38 21.72 -12.96
CA PRO A 89 -4.58 20.64 -13.51
C PRO A 89 -3.07 20.93 -13.43
N VAL A 90 -2.30 19.92 -12.99
CA VAL A 90 -0.84 19.91 -13.01
C VAL A 90 -0.37 18.96 -14.10
N VAL A 91 0.47 19.44 -15.03
CA VAL A 91 0.96 18.65 -16.16
C VAL A 91 2.42 18.29 -15.97
N TYR A 92 2.70 17.00 -15.95
CA TYR A 92 4.03 16.42 -15.94
C TYR A 92 4.37 16.01 -17.39
N GLN A 93 5.17 16.82 -18.07
CA GLN A 93 5.65 16.54 -19.41
C GLN A 93 6.77 15.49 -19.38
N LYS A 94 6.90 14.71 -20.47
CA LYS A 94 7.98 13.74 -20.64
C LYS A 94 8.14 12.77 -19.44
N VAL A 95 7.04 12.22 -18.95
CA VAL A 95 7.10 11.07 -18.06
C VAL A 95 7.31 9.80 -18.90
N PHE A 96 7.77 8.73 -18.25
CA PHE A 96 8.00 7.47 -18.95
C PHE A 96 7.13 6.39 -18.31
N ILE A 97 6.41 5.64 -19.13
CA ILE A 97 5.54 4.57 -18.68
C ILE A 97 5.95 3.23 -19.26
N LYS A 98 5.75 2.17 -18.51
CA LYS A 98 5.78 0.78 -18.99
C LYS A 98 4.68 -0.01 -18.29
N LEU A 99 4.22 -1.10 -18.91
CA LEU A 99 3.26 -1.99 -18.28
C LEU A 99 3.95 -2.85 -17.22
N LYS A 100 3.20 -3.22 -16.20
CA LYS A 100 3.65 -4.07 -15.10
C LYS A 100 2.58 -5.11 -14.75
N GLY A 101 2.96 -6.02 -13.89
CA GLY A 101 2.14 -7.14 -13.43
C GLY A 101 2.75 -8.46 -13.88
N SER A 102 2.29 -9.54 -13.31
CA SER A 102 2.70 -10.91 -13.61
C SER A 102 1.46 -11.80 -13.65
N ALA A 103 1.59 -13.07 -13.35
CA ALA A 103 0.49 -14.02 -13.35
C ALA A 103 -0.75 -13.47 -12.61
N GLY A 104 -1.88 -13.40 -13.29
CA GLY A 104 -3.16 -12.92 -12.76
C GLY A 104 -3.37 -11.41 -12.70
N SER A 105 -2.30 -10.60 -12.70
CA SER A 105 -2.42 -9.12 -12.64
C SER A 105 -2.02 -8.41 -13.92
N PHE A 106 -1.26 -9.06 -14.79
CA PHE A 106 -0.85 -8.48 -16.07
C PHE A 106 -2.05 -8.37 -17.02
N GLN A 107 -2.23 -7.19 -17.59
CA GLN A 107 -3.19 -6.91 -18.65
C GLN A 107 -2.54 -6.03 -19.72
N HIS A 108 -2.86 -6.28 -20.98
CA HIS A 108 -2.39 -5.52 -22.14
C HIS A 108 -2.93 -4.09 -22.15
N LEU A 109 -2.27 -3.23 -22.94
CA LEU A 109 -2.59 -1.79 -23.00
C LEU A 109 -4.07 -1.52 -23.31
N ASP A 110 -4.72 -2.34 -24.12
CA ASP A 110 -6.12 -2.16 -24.53
C ASP A 110 -7.15 -2.65 -23.47
N ALA A 111 -6.69 -3.32 -22.42
CA ALA A 111 -7.49 -3.69 -21.26
C ALA A 111 -7.33 -2.66 -20.12
N LYS A 112 -7.18 -3.09 -18.89
CA LYS A 112 -6.91 -2.26 -17.70
C LYS A 112 -5.50 -2.55 -17.17
N PRO A 113 -4.42 -2.08 -17.83
CA PRO A 113 -3.05 -2.48 -17.49
C PRO A 113 -2.58 -1.92 -16.15
N GLY A 114 -1.82 -2.71 -15.40
CA GLY A 114 -0.95 -2.18 -14.38
C GLY A 114 0.21 -1.41 -15.01
N MET A 115 0.66 -0.30 -14.42
CA MET A 115 1.68 0.56 -15.00
C MET A 115 2.73 0.99 -13.99
N THR A 116 3.94 1.24 -14.46
CA THR A 116 4.97 2.01 -13.76
C THR A 116 5.12 3.34 -14.47
N VAL A 117 5.04 4.45 -13.72
CA VAL A 117 5.28 5.81 -14.22
C VAL A 117 6.57 6.33 -13.58
N SER A 118 7.56 6.66 -14.42
CA SER A 118 8.84 7.22 -14.01
C SER A 118 8.94 8.68 -14.38
N PHE A 119 9.33 9.51 -13.43
CA PHE A 119 9.56 10.94 -13.56
C PHE A 119 11.05 11.28 -13.64
N GLU A 120 11.93 10.38 -13.22
CA GLU A 120 13.38 10.58 -13.16
C GLU A 120 14.10 10.41 -14.50
N LYS A 121 13.51 9.69 -15.46
CA LYS A 121 14.14 9.47 -16.78
C LYS A 121 14.26 10.74 -17.61
N ASN A 122 13.56 11.80 -17.21
CA ASN A 122 13.72 13.12 -17.77
C ASN A 122 14.76 13.90 -16.96
N LYS A 123 15.86 14.33 -17.62
CA LYS A 123 16.90 15.17 -17.00
C LYS A 123 16.39 16.52 -16.45
N GLU A 124 15.21 16.95 -16.87
CA GLU A 124 14.52 18.15 -16.35
C GLU A 124 13.87 17.93 -14.98
N SER A 125 14.09 16.76 -14.35
CA SER A 125 13.82 16.41 -12.95
C SER A 125 12.46 16.86 -12.39
N SER A 126 11.37 16.58 -13.09
CA SER A 126 10.06 16.68 -12.47
C SER A 126 9.85 15.46 -11.56
N ARG A 127 9.42 15.72 -10.32
CA ARG A 127 9.03 14.66 -9.38
C ARG A 127 7.52 14.74 -9.17
N PHE A 128 6.88 13.60 -9.03
CA PHE A 128 5.47 13.52 -8.68
C PHE A 128 5.32 13.61 -7.16
N HIS A 129 4.92 14.77 -6.65
CA HIS A 129 4.82 15.00 -5.20
C HIS A 129 6.05 14.52 -4.41
N GLY A 130 7.24 14.84 -4.92
CA GLY A 130 8.52 14.43 -4.34
C GLY A 130 9.01 13.05 -4.75
N MET A 131 8.20 12.22 -5.41
CA MET A 131 8.55 10.85 -5.82
C MET A 131 9.15 10.81 -7.21
N GLN A 132 10.18 9.97 -7.39
CA GLN A 132 10.80 9.69 -8.69
C GLN A 132 9.97 8.74 -9.56
N LYS A 133 9.20 7.86 -8.94
CA LYS A 133 8.50 6.77 -9.61
C LYS A 133 7.27 6.35 -8.78
N ILE A 134 6.20 6.02 -9.47
CA ILE A 134 4.99 5.43 -8.88
C ILE A 134 4.55 4.20 -9.67
N HIS A 135 3.81 3.32 -9.00
CA HIS A 135 3.09 2.23 -9.64
C HIS A 135 1.59 2.51 -9.60
N LEU A 136 0.91 2.19 -10.68
CA LEU A 136 -0.54 2.18 -10.82
C LEU A 136 -0.97 0.72 -10.91
N ASN A 137 -1.48 0.16 -9.80
CA ASN A 137 -1.97 -1.21 -9.74
C ASN A 137 -3.45 -1.24 -10.12
N ASN A 138 -3.80 -2.13 -11.05
CA ASN A 138 -5.13 -2.17 -11.67
C ASN A 138 -6.24 -2.79 -10.81
N GLY A 139 -5.90 -3.34 -9.63
CA GLY A 139 -6.86 -4.00 -8.75
C GLY A 139 -7.38 -5.36 -9.25
N ALA A 140 -6.74 -5.96 -10.26
CA ALA A 140 -7.19 -7.23 -10.84
C ALA A 140 -7.27 -8.37 -9.81
N GLN A 141 -6.43 -8.35 -8.79
CA GLN A 141 -6.36 -9.36 -7.73
C GLN A 141 -6.87 -8.87 -6.36
N ASP A 142 -7.33 -7.62 -6.28
CA ASP A 142 -7.98 -7.04 -5.09
C ASP A 142 -9.14 -6.13 -5.47
N GLY A 143 -10.34 -6.69 -5.57
CA GLY A 143 -11.56 -5.93 -5.85
C GLY A 143 -11.93 -4.92 -4.76
N THR A 144 -11.31 -5.02 -3.56
CA THR A 144 -11.50 -4.04 -2.50
C THR A 144 -10.64 -2.80 -2.70
N TYR A 145 -9.52 -2.89 -3.42
CA TYR A 145 -8.49 -1.87 -3.57
C TYR A 145 -7.86 -1.41 -2.22
N LEU A 146 -8.05 -2.17 -1.13
CA LEU A 146 -7.65 -1.77 0.23
C LEU A 146 -6.48 -2.58 0.78
N ASN A 147 -6.21 -3.78 0.25
CA ASN A 147 -5.23 -4.70 0.83
C ASN A 147 -3.83 -4.09 0.90
N GLU A 148 -3.29 -3.57 -0.20
CA GLU A 148 -1.95 -2.95 -0.25
C GLU A 148 -1.83 -1.75 0.70
N LEU A 149 -2.89 -0.96 0.83
CA LEU A 149 -2.91 0.22 1.69
C LEU A 149 -2.88 -0.18 3.17
N ILE A 150 -3.80 -1.06 3.58
CA ILE A 150 -3.96 -1.50 4.98
C ILE A 150 -2.74 -2.31 5.43
N ALA A 151 -2.30 -3.28 4.62
CA ALA A 151 -1.13 -4.09 4.94
C ALA A 151 0.16 -3.27 5.02
N GLY A 152 0.35 -2.33 4.08
CA GLY A 152 1.48 -1.41 4.12
C GLY A 152 1.46 -0.51 5.36
N GLU A 153 0.29 -0.07 5.81
CA GLU A 153 0.15 0.70 7.05
C GLU A 153 0.49 -0.14 8.28
N MET A 154 -0.03 -1.38 8.36
CA MET A 154 0.30 -2.32 9.42
C MET A 154 1.82 -2.54 9.53
N ALA A 155 2.48 -2.80 8.40
CA ALA A 155 3.92 -3.04 8.35
C ALA A 155 4.72 -1.82 8.82
N ARG A 156 4.40 -0.63 8.31
CA ARG A 156 5.11 0.61 8.68
C ARG A 156 4.95 0.97 10.15
N LYS A 157 3.80 0.67 10.78
CA LYS A 157 3.59 0.90 12.22
C LYS A 157 4.59 0.15 13.10
N ILE A 158 5.11 -0.97 12.65
CA ILE A 158 6.11 -1.78 13.38
C ILE A 158 7.53 -1.65 12.80
N GLY A 159 7.75 -0.71 11.88
CA GLY A 159 9.07 -0.43 11.30
C GLY A 159 9.50 -1.39 10.18
N VAL A 160 8.62 -2.25 9.69
CA VAL A 160 8.86 -3.06 8.48
C VAL A 160 8.63 -2.18 7.25
N PRO A 161 9.64 -2.03 6.36
CA PRO A 161 9.49 -1.21 5.17
C PRO A 161 8.39 -1.74 4.24
N ALA A 162 7.49 -0.85 3.85
CA ALA A 162 6.44 -1.13 2.89
C ALA A 162 5.99 0.17 2.21
N SER A 163 5.64 0.09 0.93
CA SER A 163 5.19 1.23 0.13
C SER A 163 3.97 1.91 0.75
N ARG A 164 3.93 3.25 0.66
CA ARG A 164 2.70 4.00 0.89
C ARG A 164 1.77 3.81 -0.31
N CYS A 165 0.47 3.74 -0.05
CA CYS A 165 -0.53 3.58 -1.08
C CYS A 165 -1.66 4.60 -0.90
N THR A 166 -2.27 5.00 -2.02
CA THR A 166 -3.52 5.73 -2.12
C THR A 166 -4.25 5.30 -3.40
N HIS A 167 -5.24 6.02 -3.84
CA HIS A 167 -6.01 5.70 -5.04
C HIS A 167 -5.93 6.84 -6.05
N ALA A 168 -6.23 6.55 -7.33
CA ALA A 168 -6.50 7.53 -8.36
C ALA A 168 -7.49 6.96 -9.38
N PHE A 169 -8.26 7.84 -10.05
CA PHE A 169 -8.93 7.48 -11.30
C PHE A 169 -7.96 7.71 -12.45
N VAL A 170 -7.82 6.73 -13.32
CA VAL A 170 -6.85 6.78 -14.43
C VAL A 170 -7.55 6.75 -15.78
N GLU A 171 -7.11 7.62 -16.66
CA GLU A 171 -7.52 7.70 -18.07
C GLU A 171 -6.27 7.58 -18.96
N ILE A 172 -6.34 6.83 -20.06
CA ILE A 172 -5.30 6.77 -21.09
C ILE A 172 -5.91 7.18 -22.44
N ASN A 173 -5.39 8.24 -23.06
CA ASN A 173 -5.83 8.74 -24.38
C ASN A 173 -7.36 8.86 -24.49
N GLY A 174 -8.02 9.40 -23.48
CA GLY A 174 -9.47 9.57 -23.43
C GLY A 174 -10.26 8.33 -22.98
N ARG A 175 -9.62 7.16 -22.83
CA ARG A 175 -10.25 5.95 -22.32
C ARG A 175 -10.18 5.91 -20.80
N ASP A 176 -11.33 6.00 -20.13
CA ASP A 176 -11.44 5.86 -18.68
C ASP A 176 -11.16 4.40 -18.28
N LEU A 177 -10.21 4.21 -17.38
CA LEU A 177 -9.82 2.93 -16.81
C LEU A 177 -10.34 2.71 -15.39
N GLY A 178 -11.02 3.73 -14.84
CA GLY A 178 -11.57 3.70 -13.48
C GLY A 178 -10.51 3.77 -12.38
N LEU A 179 -10.81 3.15 -11.25
CA LEU A 179 -10.01 3.23 -10.02
C LEU A 179 -8.74 2.36 -10.09
N TYR A 180 -7.63 2.93 -9.60
CA TYR A 180 -6.32 2.28 -9.42
C TYR A 180 -5.81 2.48 -8.01
N VAL A 181 -4.97 1.56 -7.51
CA VAL A 181 -4.11 1.82 -6.36
C VAL A 181 -2.83 2.49 -6.85
N VAL A 182 -2.55 3.69 -6.33
CA VAL A 182 -1.28 4.40 -6.53
C VAL A 182 -0.33 3.96 -5.44
N LYS A 183 0.79 3.38 -5.82
CA LYS A 183 1.79 2.83 -4.91
C LYS A 183 3.12 3.54 -5.08
N GLU A 184 3.75 3.90 -3.96
CA GLU A 184 5.13 4.38 -3.92
C GLU A 184 6.09 3.29 -4.42
N ALA A 185 6.96 3.65 -5.35
CA ALA A 185 7.98 2.72 -5.83
C ALA A 185 9.17 2.66 -4.86
N PHE A 186 9.85 1.52 -4.83
CA PHE A 186 11.11 1.38 -4.11
C PHE A 186 12.20 2.15 -4.85
N THR A 187 12.57 3.29 -4.29
CA THR A 187 13.59 4.21 -4.82
C THR A 187 14.43 4.74 -3.68
N HIS A 188 15.46 5.49 -4.01
CA HIS A 188 16.28 6.20 -3.03
C HIS A 188 15.43 7.04 -2.03
N ASP A 189 14.36 7.72 -2.51
CA ASP A 189 13.47 8.49 -1.64
C ASP A 189 12.68 7.59 -0.68
N PHE A 190 12.22 6.43 -1.16
CA PHE A 190 11.57 5.42 -0.31
C PHE A 190 12.53 4.93 0.79
N LEU A 191 13.76 4.59 0.42
CA LEU A 191 14.79 4.13 1.39
C LEU A 191 15.02 5.18 2.47
N GLY A 192 15.04 6.47 2.12
CA GLY A 192 15.21 7.58 3.07
C GLY A 192 14.12 7.69 4.14
N ALA A 193 12.98 7.04 3.98
CA ALA A 193 11.94 6.95 5.02
C ALA A 193 12.28 5.92 6.11
N PHE A 194 13.19 4.97 5.85
CA PHE A 194 13.49 3.83 6.74
C PHE A 194 14.95 3.73 7.13
N PHE A 195 15.86 4.26 6.33
CA PHE A 195 17.31 4.13 6.49
C PHE A 195 17.98 5.50 6.50
N LYS A 196 19.02 5.63 7.32
CA LYS A 196 19.85 6.86 7.36
C LYS A 196 20.77 6.96 6.14
N ASN A 197 21.30 5.83 5.69
CA ASN A 197 22.06 5.74 4.46
C ASN A 197 21.21 5.06 3.40
N THR A 198 21.14 5.66 2.21
CA THR A 198 20.31 5.20 1.09
C THR A 198 21.16 4.79 -0.12
N ASP A 199 22.50 4.79 0.02
CA ASP A 199 23.45 4.48 -1.07
C ASP A 199 23.85 3.00 -1.12
N GLY A 200 23.17 2.15 -0.32
CA GLY A 200 23.38 0.71 -0.30
C GLY A 200 22.73 -0.02 -1.45
N ASP A 201 22.83 -1.34 -1.42
CA ASP A 201 22.30 -2.21 -2.46
C ASP A 201 20.83 -2.56 -2.20
N LEU A 202 19.96 -2.23 -3.16
CA LEU A 202 18.56 -2.63 -3.18
C LEU A 202 18.37 -3.78 -4.16
N TYR A 203 17.84 -4.90 -3.67
CA TYR A 203 17.64 -6.11 -4.45
C TYR A 203 16.17 -6.34 -4.79
N ASP A 204 15.91 -6.77 -6.04
CA ASP A 204 14.64 -7.34 -6.48
C ASP A 204 14.66 -8.85 -6.24
N GLY A 205 13.76 -9.36 -5.40
CA GLY A 205 13.66 -10.79 -5.11
C GLY A 205 13.28 -11.67 -6.30
N GLY A 206 12.87 -11.05 -7.42
CA GLY A 206 12.47 -11.78 -8.62
C GLY A 206 11.10 -12.44 -8.51
N PHE A 207 10.81 -13.33 -9.44
CA PHE A 207 9.56 -14.09 -9.51
C PHE A 207 9.80 -15.53 -9.08
N CYS A 208 9.22 -15.93 -7.95
CA CYS A 208 9.37 -17.27 -7.34
C CYS A 208 10.85 -17.69 -7.24
N ALA A 209 11.72 -16.74 -6.91
CA ALA A 209 13.17 -16.94 -6.86
C ALA A 209 13.70 -16.83 -5.43
N GLU A 210 14.59 -17.74 -5.06
CA GLU A 210 15.30 -17.69 -3.78
C GLU A 210 16.43 -16.67 -3.82
N VAL A 211 16.76 -16.09 -2.66
CA VAL A 211 17.95 -15.25 -2.49
C VAL A 211 19.17 -16.03 -2.94
N ASN A 212 19.88 -15.50 -3.93
CA ASN A 212 21.12 -16.10 -4.48
C ASN A 212 22.06 -15.01 -4.98
N GLU A 213 23.28 -15.35 -5.35
CA GLU A 213 24.30 -14.37 -5.78
C GLU A 213 23.98 -13.66 -7.11
N ASN A 214 22.99 -14.16 -7.87
CA ASN A 214 22.54 -13.56 -9.12
C ASN A 214 21.24 -12.74 -8.95
N THR A 215 20.75 -12.58 -7.71
CA THR A 215 19.58 -11.73 -7.45
C THR A 215 19.83 -10.33 -8.00
N GLU A 216 18.88 -9.82 -8.79
CA GLU A 216 18.96 -8.54 -9.48
C GLU A 216 19.02 -7.39 -8.47
N LYS A 217 19.80 -6.35 -8.79
CA LYS A 217 19.83 -5.11 -8.03
C LYS A 217 19.04 -4.02 -8.75
N ASP A 218 18.04 -3.46 -8.08
CA ASP A 218 17.37 -2.24 -8.51
C ASP A 218 18.26 -1.00 -8.28
N GLN A 219 19.20 -1.06 -7.30
CA GLN A 219 20.19 -0.04 -6.97
C GLN A 219 21.48 -0.69 -6.49
N GLY A 220 22.64 -0.08 -6.80
CA GLY A 220 23.97 -0.54 -6.44
C GLY A 220 24.77 -1.08 -7.62
N ASP A 221 26.02 -1.51 -7.37
CA ASP A 221 26.84 -2.15 -8.40
C ASP A 221 26.41 -3.62 -8.59
N PRO A 222 25.93 -4.02 -9.76
CA PRO A 222 25.52 -5.40 -10.01
C PRO A 222 26.68 -6.41 -9.96
N LYS A 223 27.95 -5.94 -10.01
CA LYS A 223 29.15 -6.78 -9.89
C LYS A 223 29.56 -7.00 -8.44
N ASP A 224 29.20 -6.11 -7.54
CA ASP A 224 29.47 -6.28 -6.10
C ASP A 224 28.51 -7.33 -5.54
N LYS A 225 29.05 -8.45 -5.10
CA LYS A 225 28.29 -9.58 -4.53
C LYS A 225 28.80 -9.97 -3.13
N VAL A 226 29.61 -9.13 -2.51
CA VAL A 226 30.26 -9.47 -1.22
C VAL A 226 29.20 -9.68 -0.13
N ALA A 227 28.33 -8.71 0.07
CA ALA A 227 27.33 -8.79 1.15
C ALA A 227 26.32 -9.94 0.93
N ILE A 228 25.83 -10.13 -0.29
CA ILE A 228 24.85 -11.20 -0.55
C ILE A 228 25.47 -12.59 -0.40
N LYS A 229 26.74 -12.78 -0.80
CA LYS A 229 27.46 -14.04 -0.58
C LYS A 229 27.64 -14.34 0.90
N GLU A 230 27.94 -13.32 1.72
CA GLU A 230 28.05 -13.50 3.17
C GLU A 230 26.69 -13.86 3.80
N LEU A 231 25.59 -13.24 3.36
CA LEU A 231 24.24 -13.63 3.81
C LEU A 231 23.94 -15.10 3.48
N ILE A 232 24.22 -15.53 2.25
CA ILE A 232 24.02 -16.92 1.82
C ILE A 232 24.86 -17.88 2.66
N ALA A 233 26.16 -17.57 2.84
CA ALA A 233 27.06 -18.38 3.63
C ALA A 233 26.66 -18.45 5.11
N ALA A 234 26.17 -17.34 5.69
CA ALA A 234 25.63 -17.32 7.04
C ALA A 234 24.39 -18.23 7.17
N CYS A 235 23.49 -18.22 6.18
CA CYS A 235 22.31 -19.08 6.17
C CYS A 235 22.64 -20.56 6.04
N GLN A 236 23.71 -20.90 5.33
CA GLN A 236 24.17 -22.27 5.06
C GLN A 236 25.07 -22.85 6.16
N GLU A 237 25.49 -22.06 7.14
CA GLU A 237 26.28 -22.54 8.28
C GLU A 237 25.54 -23.68 9.01
N PRO A 238 26.15 -24.90 9.11
CA PRO A 238 25.44 -26.05 9.68
C PRO A 238 25.26 -25.98 11.20
N ASP A 239 26.20 -25.37 11.91
CA ASP A 239 26.12 -25.21 13.37
C ASP A 239 25.17 -24.09 13.75
N ASN A 240 24.15 -24.35 14.58
CA ASN A 240 23.13 -23.40 14.94
C ASN A 240 23.69 -22.16 15.69
N ALA A 241 24.68 -22.33 16.57
CA ALA A 241 25.24 -21.22 17.34
C ALA A 241 26.07 -20.31 16.41
N LYS A 242 26.92 -20.89 15.57
CA LYS A 242 27.70 -20.14 14.58
C LYS A 242 26.79 -19.48 13.54
N ARG A 243 25.75 -20.16 13.09
CA ARG A 243 24.75 -19.58 12.16
C ARG A 243 24.11 -18.36 12.77
N TRP A 244 23.65 -18.43 14.02
CA TRP A 244 23.03 -17.31 14.71
C TRP A 244 23.97 -16.12 14.82
N ASP A 245 25.23 -16.35 15.18
CA ASP A 245 26.24 -15.31 15.29
C ASP A 245 26.55 -14.66 13.93
N ARG A 246 26.68 -15.47 12.86
CA ARG A 246 26.92 -14.97 11.51
C ARG A 246 25.71 -14.18 10.98
N LEU A 247 24.49 -14.71 11.15
CA LEU A 247 23.26 -14.01 10.78
C LEU A 247 23.15 -12.68 11.51
N GLY A 248 23.48 -12.61 12.79
CA GLY A 248 23.43 -11.36 13.56
C GLY A 248 24.37 -10.26 13.05
N LYS A 249 25.42 -10.62 12.30
CA LYS A 249 26.36 -9.66 11.69
C LYS A 249 25.86 -9.10 10.36
N ILE A 250 25.14 -9.90 9.56
CA ILE A 250 24.78 -9.56 8.18
C ILE A 250 23.27 -9.30 7.98
N LEU A 251 22.41 -9.70 8.92
CA LEU A 251 20.95 -9.56 8.86
C LEU A 251 20.44 -8.78 10.07
N ASP A 252 19.53 -7.84 9.88
CA ASP A 252 18.73 -7.31 10.98
C ASP A 252 17.67 -8.34 11.35
N ILE A 253 18.05 -9.27 12.24
CA ILE A 253 17.23 -10.43 12.62
C ILE A 253 15.90 -9.98 13.20
N ASN A 254 15.86 -8.89 13.99
CA ASN A 254 14.61 -8.41 14.58
C ASN A 254 13.64 -7.94 13.49
N LYS A 255 14.11 -7.11 12.56
CA LYS A 255 13.28 -6.65 11.43
C LYS A 255 12.88 -7.80 10.51
N PHE A 256 13.75 -8.78 10.30
CA PHE A 256 13.42 -9.96 9.50
C PHE A 256 12.33 -10.82 10.15
N ILE A 257 12.36 -10.98 11.47
CA ILE A 257 11.31 -11.68 12.22
C ILE A 257 10.00 -10.89 12.15
N ASP A 258 10.03 -9.57 12.32
CA ASP A 258 8.84 -8.72 12.18
C ASP A 258 8.27 -8.77 10.75
N PHE A 259 9.12 -8.76 9.72
CA PHE A 259 8.73 -8.99 8.32
C PHE A 259 8.05 -10.36 8.15
N THR A 260 8.64 -11.42 8.68
CA THR A 260 8.07 -12.79 8.63
C THR A 260 6.72 -12.87 9.33
N ILE A 261 6.59 -12.26 10.52
CA ILE A 261 5.33 -12.20 11.26
C ILE A 261 4.28 -11.43 10.46
N MET A 262 4.65 -10.35 9.79
CA MET A 262 3.71 -9.63 8.92
C MET A 262 3.22 -10.49 7.78
N GLU A 263 4.09 -11.26 7.07
CA GLU A 263 3.63 -12.20 6.05
C GLU A 263 2.61 -13.22 6.61
N VAL A 264 2.86 -13.70 7.83
CA VAL A 264 1.95 -14.64 8.52
C VAL A 264 0.64 -13.96 8.93
N PHE A 265 0.68 -12.77 9.51
CA PHE A 265 -0.53 -12.03 9.92
C PHE A 265 -1.43 -11.71 8.72
N LEU A 266 -0.83 -11.28 7.63
CA LEU A 266 -1.50 -10.90 6.41
C LEU A 266 -1.98 -12.10 5.56
N VAL A 267 -1.55 -13.33 5.89
CA VAL A 267 -1.69 -14.49 4.99
C VAL A 267 -1.11 -14.17 3.61
N HIS A 268 0.10 -13.62 3.61
CA HIS A 268 0.78 -13.28 2.36
C HIS A 268 1.35 -14.55 1.72
N TRP A 269 0.46 -15.34 1.14
CA TRP A 269 0.77 -16.67 0.59
C TRP A 269 1.78 -16.58 -0.53
N ASP A 270 1.79 -15.50 -1.28
CA ASP A 270 2.70 -15.22 -2.40
C ASP A 270 3.92 -14.36 -1.97
N GLY A 271 4.21 -14.32 -0.67
CA GLY A 271 5.38 -13.63 -0.12
C GLY A 271 6.65 -14.49 -0.12
N TYR A 272 7.74 -13.92 0.42
CA TYR A 272 9.05 -14.58 0.45
C TYR A 272 9.01 -15.93 1.17
N ASN A 273 8.53 -15.96 2.41
CA ASN A 273 8.58 -17.16 3.24
C ASN A 273 7.63 -18.28 2.79
N ASN A 274 6.74 -18.01 1.83
CA ASN A 274 5.77 -18.97 1.33
C ASN A 274 6.05 -19.40 -0.13
N ASN A 275 6.31 -18.43 -1.00
CA ASN A 275 6.45 -18.67 -2.44
C ASN A 275 7.72 -18.05 -3.05
N ARG A 276 8.63 -17.54 -2.24
CA ARG A 276 9.87 -16.86 -2.70
C ARG A 276 9.58 -15.76 -3.71
N ASN A 277 8.45 -15.05 -3.51
CA ASN A 277 7.96 -14.02 -4.41
C ASN A 277 7.64 -12.75 -3.62
N ASN A 278 7.34 -11.66 -4.31
CA ASN A 278 6.82 -10.42 -3.73
C ASN A 278 7.63 -9.89 -2.53
N TYR A 279 8.94 -9.82 -2.67
CA TYR A 279 9.82 -9.24 -1.65
C TYR A 279 10.90 -8.38 -2.28
N ARG A 280 11.42 -7.45 -1.49
CA ARG A 280 12.64 -6.68 -1.74
C ARG A 280 13.50 -6.76 -0.50
N PHE A 281 14.79 -6.53 -0.65
CA PHE A 281 15.68 -6.42 0.50
C PHE A 281 16.80 -5.42 0.23
N TYR A 282 17.23 -4.76 1.28
CA TYR A 282 18.20 -3.69 1.21
C TYR A 282 19.38 -3.99 2.13
N TYR A 283 20.59 -3.86 1.61
CA TYR A 283 21.82 -3.87 2.41
C TYR A 283 22.17 -2.44 2.81
N ASP A 284 22.02 -2.13 4.09
CA ASP A 284 22.36 -0.82 4.66
C ASP A 284 23.86 -0.78 4.99
N PRO A 285 24.68 -0.01 4.24
CA PRO A 285 26.12 0.06 4.49
C PRO A 285 26.48 0.73 5.83
N SER A 286 25.57 1.47 6.45
CA SER A 286 25.82 2.08 7.77
C SER A 286 25.76 1.07 8.90
N THR A 287 25.02 -0.02 8.73
CA THR A 287 24.86 -1.08 9.72
C THR A 287 25.53 -2.39 9.32
N GLY A 288 25.84 -2.56 8.05
CA GLY A 288 26.35 -3.81 7.48
C GLY A 288 25.30 -4.92 7.43
N LYS A 289 24.00 -4.58 7.42
CA LYS A 289 22.91 -5.56 7.56
C LYS A 289 21.84 -5.45 6.49
N PHE A 290 21.30 -6.61 6.14
CA PHE A 290 20.12 -6.71 5.29
C PHE A 290 18.82 -6.47 6.07
N SER A 291 17.87 -5.81 5.42
CA SER A 291 16.47 -5.68 5.85
C SER A 291 15.54 -6.08 4.70
N PHE A 292 14.49 -6.83 4.99
CA PHE A 292 13.51 -7.29 4.00
C PHE A 292 12.27 -6.40 3.99
N PHE A 293 11.64 -6.25 2.81
CA PHE A 293 10.46 -5.41 2.57
C PHE A 293 9.30 -6.21 2.02
N LEU A 294 8.10 -5.88 2.45
CA LEU A 294 6.87 -6.43 1.88
C LEU A 294 6.57 -5.79 0.51
N HIS A 295 6.17 -6.62 -0.43
CA HIS A 295 5.77 -6.23 -1.78
C HIS A 295 4.57 -7.06 -2.26
N GLY A 296 3.83 -6.61 -3.31
CA GLY A 296 2.75 -7.38 -3.93
C GLY A 296 1.66 -7.84 -2.98
N MET A 297 1.19 -6.95 -2.11
CA MET A 297 0.23 -7.23 -1.04
C MET A 297 -1.22 -7.06 -1.49
N ASP A 298 -1.58 -7.53 -2.67
CA ASP A 298 -2.93 -7.46 -3.22
C ASP A 298 -3.79 -8.69 -2.87
N GLN A 299 -3.22 -9.90 -2.79
CA GLN A 299 -3.92 -11.14 -2.44
C GLN A 299 -3.69 -11.53 -0.97
N LEU A 300 -4.35 -10.85 -0.05
CA LEU A 300 -4.17 -11.03 1.40
C LEU A 300 -5.41 -11.54 2.10
N PHE A 301 -5.23 -12.06 3.32
CA PHE A 301 -6.29 -12.50 4.23
C PHE A 301 -7.22 -13.58 3.63
N GLY A 302 -6.74 -14.35 2.65
CA GLY A 302 -7.54 -15.34 1.95
C GLY A 302 -7.91 -16.55 2.81
N GLU A 303 -7.00 -17.01 3.66
CA GLU A 303 -7.20 -18.16 4.55
C GLU A 303 -7.05 -17.75 6.01
N GLU A 304 -8.18 -17.56 6.70
CA GLU A 304 -8.18 -17.06 8.07
C GLU A 304 -7.43 -17.93 9.06
N ASN A 305 -7.45 -19.26 8.89
CA ASN A 305 -6.82 -20.24 9.79
C ASN A 305 -5.37 -20.58 9.43
N TRP A 306 -4.74 -19.80 8.52
CA TRP A 306 -3.31 -19.98 8.18
C TRP A 306 -2.44 -20.09 9.44
N PRO A 307 -1.58 -21.13 9.55
CA PRO A 307 -0.82 -21.37 10.79
C PRO A 307 0.11 -20.21 11.14
N VAL A 308 0.06 -19.77 12.42
CA VAL A 308 0.94 -18.70 12.91
C VAL A 308 2.28 -19.25 13.43
N ILE A 309 2.29 -20.50 13.91
CA ILE A 309 3.51 -21.22 14.27
C ILE A 309 3.78 -22.26 13.20
N ARG A 310 4.83 -22.05 12.43
CA ARG A 310 5.21 -22.92 11.31
C ARG A 310 6.71 -22.87 11.03
N GLY A 311 7.23 -23.85 10.32
CA GLY A 311 8.54 -23.80 9.72
C GLY A 311 8.53 -23.03 8.40
N PHE A 312 9.70 -22.58 7.98
CA PHE A 312 9.93 -21.93 6.68
C PHE A 312 11.03 -22.69 5.95
N ASP A 313 10.86 -22.91 4.67
CA ASP A 313 11.79 -23.65 3.81
C ASP A 313 12.64 -22.73 2.91
N THR A 314 12.44 -21.42 3.02
CA THR A 314 13.27 -20.41 2.36
C THR A 314 14.67 -20.35 2.97
N LEU A 315 15.64 -19.86 2.20
CA LEU A 315 17.04 -19.79 2.64
C LEU A 315 17.16 -19.01 3.95
N VAL A 316 16.68 -17.77 3.99
CA VAL A 316 16.84 -16.90 5.15
C VAL A 316 15.84 -17.25 6.26
N GLY A 317 14.56 -17.43 5.93
CA GLY A 317 13.51 -17.79 6.90
C GLY A 317 13.81 -19.11 7.59
N GLY A 318 14.18 -20.14 6.82
CA GLY A 318 14.58 -21.42 7.37
C GLY A 318 15.84 -21.35 8.22
N ALA A 319 16.86 -20.56 7.80
CA ALA A 319 18.09 -20.39 8.58
C ALA A 319 17.83 -19.73 9.95
N VAL A 320 16.99 -18.69 10.00
CA VAL A 320 16.62 -18.00 11.24
C VAL A 320 15.83 -18.93 12.16
N ILE A 321 14.78 -19.60 11.65
CA ILE A 321 13.86 -20.39 12.48
C ILE A 321 14.44 -21.75 12.90
N ARG A 322 15.45 -22.29 12.20
CA ARG A 322 16.17 -23.46 12.69
C ARG A 322 17.04 -23.19 13.91
N CYS A 323 17.40 -21.92 14.19
CA CYS A 323 18.12 -21.55 15.41
C CYS A 323 17.16 -21.48 16.60
N PRO A 324 17.46 -22.11 17.78
CA PRO A 324 16.60 -22.01 18.98
C PRO A 324 16.31 -20.56 19.39
N GLN A 325 17.31 -19.66 19.27
CA GLN A 325 17.16 -18.25 19.57
C GLN A 325 16.16 -17.58 18.61
N GLY A 326 16.18 -17.94 17.32
CA GLY A 326 15.24 -17.45 16.32
C GLY A 326 13.82 -17.89 16.60
N GLN A 327 13.61 -19.15 17.00
CA GLN A 327 12.28 -19.65 17.41
C GLN A 327 11.76 -18.91 18.65
N ALA A 328 12.59 -18.72 19.67
CA ALA A 328 12.21 -18.02 20.88
C ALA A 328 11.85 -16.55 20.58
N LEU A 329 12.67 -15.87 19.79
CA LEU A 329 12.44 -14.49 19.39
C LEU A 329 11.16 -14.36 18.55
N TYR A 330 10.93 -15.26 17.58
CA TYR A 330 9.73 -15.29 16.76
C TYR A 330 8.46 -15.38 17.63
N ARG A 331 8.42 -16.32 18.59
CA ARG A 331 7.27 -16.49 19.48
C ARG A 331 7.01 -15.24 20.33
N THR A 332 8.07 -14.70 20.96
CA THR A 332 7.95 -13.49 21.78
C THR A 332 7.45 -12.30 20.97
N ARG A 333 7.97 -12.11 19.75
CA ARG A 333 7.55 -11.02 18.86
C ARG A 333 6.15 -11.22 18.33
N LEU A 334 5.76 -12.46 18.00
CA LEU A 334 4.43 -12.81 17.52
C LEU A 334 3.35 -12.40 18.55
N ASP A 335 3.53 -12.79 19.84
CA ASP A 335 2.62 -12.41 20.91
C ASP A 335 2.57 -10.89 21.12
N ALA A 336 3.74 -10.24 21.17
CA ALA A 336 3.84 -8.80 21.34
C ALA A 336 3.14 -8.04 20.21
N LEU A 337 3.37 -8.41 18.95
CA LEU A 337 2.78 -7.77 17.80
C LEU A 337 1.27 -8.07 17.67
N TYR A 338 0.82 -9.27 18.05
CA TYR A 338 -0.61 -9.54 18.13
C TYR A 338 -1.31 -8.54 19.08
N GLN A 339 -0.78 -8.32 20.27
CA GLN A 339 -1.37 -7.40 21.24
C GLN A 339 -1.25 -5.93 20.82
N THR A 340 -0.09 -5.50 20.34
CA THR A 340 0.20 -4.07 20.10
C THR A 340 -0.26 -3.58 18.75
N LEU A 341 -0.28 -4.45 17.72
CA LEU A 341 -0.66 -4.09 16.36
C LEU A 341 -2.10 -4.54 16.01
N LEU A 342 -2.46 -5.79 16.31
CA LEU A 342 -3.74 -6.33 15.84
C LEU A 342 -4.89 -6.06 16.81
N ILE A 343 -4.66 -6.10 18.13
CA ILE A 343 -5.71 -5.91 19.13
C ILE A 343 -5.86 -4.46 19.56
N LYS A 344 -4.76 -3.73 19.72
CA LYS A 344 -4.80 -2.33 20.18
C LYS A 344 -5.33 -1.36 19.12
N GLU A 345 -5.09 -1.65 17.85
CA GLU A 345 -5.53 -0.81 16.73
C GLU A 345 -6.92 -1.24 16.23
N ASP A 346 -7.77 -0.28 15.93
CA ASP A 346 -9.09 -0.54 15.32
C ASP A 346 -8.97 -0.57 13.79
N TRP A 347 -8.54 -1.73 13.27
CA TRP A 347 -8.42 -1.94 11.83
C TRP A 347 -9.78 -1.92 11.11
N GLY A 348 -10.86 -2.28 11.80
CA GLY A 348 -12.21 -2.19 11.24
C GLY A 348 -12.61 -0.74 10.96
N ALA A 349 -12.39 0.16 11.91
CA ALA A 349 -12.61 1.60 11.72
C ALA A 349 -11.69 2.18 10.64
N ARG A 350 -10.42 1.76 10.60
CA ARG A 350 -9.44 2.20 9.61
C ARG A 350 -9.82 1.80 8.18
N ILE A 351 -10.21 0.52 7.98
CA ILE A 351 -10.71 0.02 6.69
C ILE A 351 -11.99 0.77 6.28
N SER A 352 -12.90 0.99 7.23
CA SER A 352 -14.14 1.73 6.97
C SER A 352 -13.87 3.19 6.56
N ALA A 353 -12.88 3.84 7.15
CA ALA A 353 -12.51 5.22 6.80
C ALA A 353 -11.97 5.30 5.37
N GLU A 354 -11.02 4.43 5.00
CA GLU A 354 -10.48 4.39 3.64
C GLU A 354 -11.52 3.94 2.61
N GLY A 355 -12.31 2.93 2.95
CA GLY A 355 -13.38 2.46 2.09
C GLY A 355 -14.42 3.57 1.81
N ARG A 356 -14.82 4.36 2.81
CA ARG A 356 -15.70 5.52 2.59
C ARG A 356 -15.05 6.55 1.67
N ARG A 357 -13.76 6.84 1.85
CA ARG A 357 -13.02 7.77 0.99
C ARG A 357 -13.06 7.32 -0.49
N VAL A 358 -12.86 6.03 -0.76
CA VAL A 358 -12.96 5.44 -2.11
C VAL A 358 -14.41 5.50 -2.62
N ARG A 359 -15.39 5.09 -1.81
CA ARG A 359 -16.81 5.12 -2.16
C ARG A 359 -17.26 6.53 -2.52
N ASP A 360 -16.91 7.52 -1.71
CA ASP A 360 -17.33 8.91 -1.94
C ASP A 360 -16.69 9.47 -3.22
N ALA A 361 -15.46 9.08 -3.53
CA ALA A 361 -14.83 9.41 -4.80
C ALA A 361 -15.50 8.71 -5.99
N LEU A 362 -15.90 7.44 -5.87
CA LEU A 362 -16.68 6.71 -6.89
C LEU A 362 -18.03 7.38 -7.13
N ALA A 363 -18.70 7.85 -6.07
CA ALA A 363 -20.01 8.49 -6.17
C ALA A 363 -20.01 9.75 -7.05
N THR A 364 -18.85 10.39 -7.23
CA THR A 364 -18.72 11.57 -8.12
C THR A 364 -18.85 11.23 -9.60
N THR A 365 -18.70 9.96 -9.99
CA THR A 365 -18.71 9.52 -11.38
C THR A 365 -19.70 8.41 -11.63
N ASP A 366 -19.88 7.50 -10.69
CA ASP A 366 -20.78 6.34 -10.80
C ASP A 366 -21.39 6.03 -9.42
N PRO A 367 -22.60 6.57 -9.13
CA PRO A 367 -23.30 6.28 -7.89
C PRO A 367 -23.63 4.80 -7.68
N ASN A 368 -23.83 4.03 -8.78
CA ASN A 368 -24.10 2.59 -8.68
C ASN A 368 -22.85 1.82 -8.28
N ALA A 369 -21.69 2.14 -8.86
CA ALA A 369 -20.41 1.58 -8.43
C ALA A 369 -20.10 1.92 -6.97
N ALA A 370 -20.37 3.15 -6.54
CA ALA A 370 -20.22 3.56 -5.15
C ALA A 370 -21.10 2.71 -4.19
N LYS A 371 -22.36 2.47 -4.56
CA LYS A 371 -23.26 1.61 -3.78
C LYS A 371 -22.77 0.16 -3.73
N ALA A 372 -22.35 -0.39 -4.86
CA ALA A 372 -21.80 -1.74 -4.93
C ALA A 372 -20.52 -1.89 -4.08
N TYR A 373 -19.70 -0.85 -4.01
CA TYR A 373 -18.45 -0.84 -3.28
C TYR A 373 -18.60 -0.98 -1.74
N GLU A 374 -19.79 -0.68 -1.17
CA GLU A 374 -20.09 -0.96 0.25
C GLU A 374 -19.90 -2.45 0.60
N GLY A 375 -20.23 -3.34 -0.33
CA GLY A 375 -19.96 -4.78 -0.17
C GLY A 375 -18.49 -5.09 -0.04
N GLN A 376 -17.65 -4.41 -0.81
CA GLN A 376 -16.18 -4.58 -0.77
C GLN A 376 -15.58 -4.09 0.56
N ILE A 377 -16.08 -2.98 1.12
CA ILE A 377 -15.66 -2.48 2.43
C ILE A 377 -15.98 -3.51 3.52
N ASN A 378 -17.19 -4.07 3.50
CA ASN A 378 -17.62 -5.06 4.49
C ASN A 378 -16.82 -6.37 4.36
N GLU A 379 -16.53 -6.79 3.13
CA GLU A 379 -15.70 -7.96 2.87
C GLU A 379 -14.27 -7.78 3.41
N ALA A 380 -13.62 -6.65 3.13
CA ALA A 380 -12.29 -6.35 3.65
C ALA A 380 -12.27 -6.35 5.18
N LYS A 381 -13.24 -5.71 5.84
CA LYS A 381 -13.39 -5.72 7.30
C LYS A 381 -13.56 -7.13 7.84
N GLY A 382 -14.44 -7.90 7.22
CA GLY A 382 -14.74 -9.28 7.63
C GLY A 382 -13.51 -10.17 7.56
N ARG A 383 -12.75 -10.13 6.47
CA ARG A 383 -11.51 -10.92 6.30
C ARG A 383 -10.48 -10.60 7.37
N VAL A 384 -10.20 -9.31 7.59
CA VAL A 384 -9.24 -8.88 8.62
C VAL A 384 -9.70 -9.28 10.01
N ALA A 385 -10.97 -9.06 10.37
CA ALA A 385 -11.51 -9.44 11.68
C ALA A 385 -11.46 -10.96 11.93
N ARG A 386 -11.85 -11.77 10.93
CA ARG A 386 -11.75 -13.24 11.03
C ARG A 386 -10.31 -13.70 11.21
N ARG A 387 -9.36 -13.10 10.48
CA ARG A 387 -7.93 -13.42 10.61
C ARG A 387 -7.40 -13.07 11.99
N ILE A 388 -7.69 -11.88 12.52
CA ILE A 388 -7.28 -11.48 13.88
C ILE A 388 -7.83 -12.46 14.93
N GLY A 389 -9.10 -12.83 14.82
CA GLY A 389 -9.71 -13.84 15.69
C GLY A 389 -9.04 -15.21 15.58
N ALA A 390 -8.72 -15.66 14.36
CA ALA A 390 -8.05 -16.94 14.15
C ALA A 390 -6.62 -16.97 14.72
N ILE A 391 -5.88 -15.87 14.62
CA ILE A 391 -4.56 -15.72 15.27
C ILE A 391 -4.69 -15.83 16.78
N GLY A 392 -5.65 -15.13 17.39
CA GLY A 392 -5.89 -15.20 18.83
C GLY A 392 -6.20 -16.61 19.31
N ARG A 393 -7.06 -17.37 18.59
CA ARG A 393 -7.33 -18.79 18.90
C ARG A 393 -6.05 -19.64 18.88
N GLN A 394 -5.21 -19.45 17.87
CA GLN A 394 -3.95 -20.20 17.73
C GLN A 394 -2.91 -19.86 18.82
N LEU A 395 -2.95 -18.63 19.34
CA LEU A 395 -2.10 -18.18 20.45
C LEU A 395 -2.67 -18.53 21.82
N GLY A 396 -3.87 -19.15 21.92
CA GLY A 396 -4.53 -19.44 23.17
C GLY A 396 -5.02 -18.21 23.93
N VAL A 397 -5.17 -17.08 23.25
CA VAL A 397 -5.67 -15.83 23.86
C VAL A 397 -7.19 -15.90 23.91
N PRO A 398 -7.83 -15.59 25.06
CA PRO A 398 -9.29 -15.53 25.16
C PRO A 398 -9.83 -14.51 24.14
N ILE A 399 -10.68 -14.96 23.25
CA ILE A 399 -11.25 -14.11 22.19
C ILE A 399 -12.40 -13.32 22.80
N LYS A 400 -12.38 -11.99 22.71
CA LYS A 400 -13.60 -11.22 22.82
C LYS A 400 -14.45 -11.51 21.58
N PRO A 401 -15.71 -11.96 21.72
CA PRO A 401 -16.53 -12.22 20.57
C PRO A 401 -16.70 -10.92 19.77
N VAL A 402 -16.30 -10.96 18.50
CA VAL A 402 -16.56 -9.90 17.54
C VAL A 402 -18.02 -10.07 17.11
N VAL A 403 -18.90 -9.24 17.64
CA VAL A 403 -20.32 -9.26 17.29
C VAL A 403 -20.59 -8.11 16.32
N PHE A 404 -21.15 -8.43 15.17
CA PHE A 404 -21.63 -7.43 14.20
C PHE A 404 -23.13 -7.23 14.43
N ASP A 405 -23.62 -6.01 14.38
CA ASP A 405 -25.05 -5.73 14.36
C ASP A 405 -25.68 -6.18 13.02
N ALA A 406 -27.03 -6.16 12.96
CA ALA A 406 -27.78 -6.50 11.75
C ALA A 406 -27.47 -5.60 10.54
N LYS A 407 -26.73 -4.51 10.72
CA LYS A 407 -26.27 -3.57 9.68
C LYS A 407 -24.78 -3.73 9.38
N GLY A 408 -24.09 -4.75 9.97
CA GLY A 408 -22.67 -5.00 9.76
C GLY A 408 -21.72 -4.07 10.54
N ALA A 409 -22.23 -3.30 11.52
CA ALA A 409 -21.39 -2.50 12.39
C ALA A 409 -20.79 -3.37 13.52
N LEU A 410 -19.51 -3.13 13.83
CA LEU A 410 -18.79 -3.84 14.89
C LEU A 410 -19.35 -3.44 16.26
N ILE A 411 -19.97 -4.38 16.99
CA ILE A 411 -20.33 -4.20 18.40
C ILE A 411 -19.18 -4.74 19.25
N VAL A 412 -18.42 -3.86 19.89
CA VAL A 412 -17.44 -4.27 20.92
C VAL A 412 -18.19 -4.57 22.20
N CYS A 413 -18.49 -5.83 22.47
CA CYS A 413 -19.00 -6.24 23.79
C CYS A 413 -17.84 -6.22 24.81
N LEU A 414 -17.81 -5.18 25.66
CA LEU A 414 -17.00 -5.15 26.88
C LEU A 414 -17.63 -6.11 27.92
N VAL A 415 -17.31 -7.39 27.86
CA VAL A 415 -17.62 -8.31 28.98
C VAL A 415 -16.43 -8.27 29.94
N TRP A 416 -16.60 -7.58 31.06
CA TRP A 416 -15.71 -7.69 32.21
C TRP A 416 -15.91 -9.07 32.81
N VAL A 417 -14.96 -9.98 32.64
CA VAL A 417 -14.88 -11.17 33.47
C VAL A 417 -14.01 -10.84 34.67
N PHE A 418 -14.63 -10.57 35.80
CA PHE A 418 -13.94 -10.57 37.10
C PHE A 418 -13.60 -12.03 37.44
N GLN A 419 -12.33 -12.34 37.55
CA GLN A 419 -11.80 -13.36 38.46
C GLN A 419 -10.90 -12.71 39.47
#